data_3899a85c9d9918e85ff78f5955bd84ea
#
_entry.id   3899a85c9d9918e85ff78f5955bd84ea
#
_cell.length_a   1.000
_cell.length_b   1.000
_cell.length_c   1.000
_cell.angle_alpha   90.00
_cell.angle_beta   90.00
_cell.angle_gamma   90.00
#
_symmetry.space_group_name_H-M   'P 1'
#
loop_
_entity.id
_entity.type
_entity.pdbx_description
1 polymer ?
#
loop_
_entity_poly.entity_id
_entity_poly.type
_entity_poly.pdbx_seq_one_letter_code
_entity_poly.pdbx_strand_id
1 'polypeptide(L)'
;MDHLSNSPIEWESETFEEEKQRWFVKQHIIFLIDASKPMHNTYNDTTFFATCIALCKKIVLKLIRESRNDKIGILIYGTNDANKKCPKYINVLSEPIKPNIQLIKKLDDVLTGKLIQTGQCPLSPLSDAVWYSNYLIKKCSENQSCSTIMLITCDDQPDIGDSKKQFHLRTRIDDVIKNNIDFKLIPIGATFNMNLFYEGLLKNFNSISKPINGLESIDDIMLDINDKLKHGRSVSKIKFFINNDFYISTALYKFYTKLKMPSKVKLDKRTNKPLTSNTQVFTLHTNELMYKSDQAKYLELANEKIIFKNEEMTILKNGIIKPGIRLLGFISKKNIMIFYHFKTSIFLRPNNEVVESSTHMFNTLLECCLEKNKCIKCSLKIRKGGKVNLVILIPQAEIMNETGTQNHPSGFHVIFLPFSGCVKKVKPMEPTRDYESLTNTQISIGMKICESMPINYYPALIKNPKINAHWAMLESMALESELPDILDETLPANDIFDKSLNTIKNDIHGELLSSSCNLPKPNKRTNFGSQRVSGKERKRKYFE
;
A
#
# COMPACT_ATOMS: atom_id res chain seq x y z
N MET A 1 15.56 16.33 59.39
CA MET A 1 14.77 15.09 59.56
C MET A 1 13.43 15.36 58.94
N ASP A 2 13.35 15.25 57.62
CA ASP A 2 12.11 15.48 56.89
C ASP A 2 11.68 14.21 56.21
N HIS A 3 10.52 13.74 56.62
CA HIS A 3 9.84 12.56 56.07
C HIS A 3 9.40 12.87 54.63
N LEU A 4 10.12 12.37 53.65
CA LEU A 4 9.61 12.22 52.32
C LEU A 4 8.73 10.97 52.24
N SER A 5 7.43 11.19 52.26
CA SER A 5 6.40 10.17 52.02
C SER A 5 6.47 9.74 50.56
N ASN A 6 7.01 8.57 50.34
CA ASN A 6 6.88 7.83 49.07
C ASN A 6 5.43 7.36 48.94
N SER A 7 4.58 8.13 48.28
CA SER A 7 3.33 7.62 47.74
C SER A 7 3.65 6.79 46.48
N PRO A 8 3.13 5.56 46.35
CA PRO A 8 3.28 4.80 45.10
C PRO A 8 2.51 5.55 44.01
N ILE A 9 3.19 5.89 42.94
CA ILE A 9 2.54 6.38 41.73
C ILE A 9 1.69 5.22 41.19
N GLU A 10 0.40 5.25 41.45
CA GLU A 10 -0.58 4.38 40.80
C GLU A 10 -0.50 4.61 39.29
N TRP A 11 -0.01 3.59 38.62
CA TRP A 11 0.00 3.52 37.18
C TRP A 11 -1.43 3.15 36.74
N GLU A 12 -2.21 4.14 36.36
CA GLU A 12 -3.45 3.91 35.65
C GLU A 12 -3.14 2.99 34.45
N SER A 13 -3.54 1.75 34.60
CA SER A 13 -3.60 0.76 33.52
C SER A 13 -4.76 1.13 32.60
N GLU A 14 -4.64 2.22 31.86
CA GLU A 14 -5.48 2.44 30.68
C GLU A 14 -5.25 1.27 29.75
N THR A 15 -6.27 0.50 29.57
CA THR A 15 -6.35 -0.79 28.92
C THR A 15 -5.84 -0.73 27.49
N PHE A 16 -4.61 -1.18 27.33
CA PHE A 16 -3.87 -1.28 26.06
C PHE A 16 -4.51 -2.28 25.06
N GLU A 17 -5.55 -3.00 25.47
CA GLU A 17 -6.30 -3.92 24.60
C GLU A 17 -7.32 -3.22 23.71
N GLU A 18 -7.92 -2.11 24.15
CA GLU A 18 -8.82 -1.32 23.31
C GLU A 18 -8.09 -0.57 22.19
N GLU A 19 -6.84 -0.14 22.40
CA GLU A 19 -6.05 0.47 21.33
C GLU A 19 -5.61 -0.52 20.24
N LYS A 20 -5.39 -1.80 20.54
CA LYS A 20 -5.01 -2.80 19.53
C LYS A 20 -6.11 -3.05 18.49
N GLN A 21 -7.36 -2.88 18.83
CA GLN A 21 -8.48 -3.11 17.91
C GLN A 21 -8.71 -1.94 16.94
N ARG A 22 -8.32 -0.71 17.28
CA ARG A 22 -8.54 0.49 16.43
C ARG A 22 -7.62 0.61 15.20
N TRP A 23 -6.59 -0.21 15.07
CA TRP A 23 -5.49 0.01 14.12
C TRP A 23 -5.66 -0.66 12.76
N PHE A 24 -6.61 -1.58 12.63
CA PHE A 24 -6.91 -2.28 11.40
C PHE A 24 -8.37 -2.04 11.01
N VAL A 25 -8.67 -0.84 10.56
CA VAL A 25 -9.98 -0.55 10.00
C VAL A 25 -10.14 -1.37 8.72
N LYS A 26 -11.08 -2.32 8.75
CA LYS A 26 -11.45 -3.12 7.58
C LYS A 26 -12.19 -2.22 6.60
N GLN A 27 -11.92 -2.36 5.32
CA GLN A 27 -12.68 -1.68 4.28
C GLN A 27 -13.76 -2.60 3.74
N HIS A 28 -14.96 -2.07 3.61
CA HIS A 28 -16.06 -2.70 2.89
C HIS A 28 -16.29 -1.90 1.62
N ILE A 29 -15.99 -2.49 0.47
CA ILE A 29 -16.07 -1.83 -0.82
C ILE A 29 -17.19 -2.49 -1.61
N ILE A 30 -18.13 -1.71 -2.12
CA ILE A 30 -19.13 -2.17 -3.07
C ILE A 30 -18.88 -1.50 -4.42
N PHE A 31 -18.66 -2.31 -5.44
CA PHE A 31 -18.68 -1.86 -6.82
C PHE A 31 -20.10 -1.96 -7.34
N LEU A 32 -20.65 -0.82 -7.70
CA LEU A 32 -21.97 -0.70 -8.31
C LEU A 32 -21.76 -0.40 -9.79
N ILE A 33 -22.00 -1.42 -10.65
CA ILE A 33 -21.69 -1.38 -12.07
C ILE A 33 -22.98 -1.19 -12.87
N ASP A 34 -22.97 -0.22 -13.75
CA ASP A 34 -24.05 0.02 -14.71
C ASP A 34 -24.00 -1.02 -15.84
N ALA A 35 -25.15 -1.62 -16.16
CA ALA A 35 -25.33 -2.52 -17.30
C ALA A 35 -26.41 -2.00 -18.28
N SER A 36 -26.69 -0.71 -18.25
CA SER A 36 -27.63 -0.05 -19.18
C SER A 36 -27.11 -0.07 -20.63
N LYS A 37 -27.99 0.20 -21.58
CA LYS A 37 -27.62 0.21 -23.01
C LYS A 37 -26.37 1.02 -23.36
N PRO A 38 -26.17 2.25 -22.86
CA PRO A 38 -24.96 3.02 -23.16
C PRO A 38 -23.64 2.33 -22.80
N MET A 39 -23.63 1.49 -21.73
CA MET A 39 -22.44 0.73 -21.32
C MET A 39 -22.04 -0.38 -22.30
N HIS A 40 -22.93 -0.74 -23.23
CA HIS A 40 -22.65 -1.73 -24.27
C HIS A 40 -22.15 -1.13 -25.58
N ASN A 41 -21.96 0.19 -25.64
CA ASN A 41 -21.28 0.83 -26.76
C ASN A 41 -19.84 0.32 -26.86
N THR A 42 -19.39 0.05 -28.08
CA THR A 42 -18.05 -0.45 -28.37
C THR A 42 -17.06 0.71 -28.41
N TYR A 43 -15.97 0.56 -27.68
CA TYR A 43 -14.80 1.41 -27.71
C TYR A 43 -13.55 0.51 -27.80
N ASN A 44 -12.68 0.72 -28.81
CA ASN A 44 -11.46 -0.09 -29.03
C ASN A 44 -11.72 -1.62 -28.96
N ASP A 45 -12.64 -2.12 -29.77
CA ASP A 45 -13.03 -3.55 -29.89
C ASP A 45 -13.64 -4.19 -28.63
N THR A 46 -13.84 -3.44 -27.54
CA THR A 46 -14.48 -3.91 -26.31
C THR A 46 -15.63 -3.00 -25.89
N THR A 47 -16.60 -3.52 -25.14
CA THR A 47 -17.67 -2.70 -24.57
C THR A 47 -17.21 -2.09 -23.25
N PHE A 48 -17.72 -0.91 -22.88
CA PHE A 48 -17.43 -0.30 -21.58
C PHE A 48 -17.76 -1.25 -20.42
N PHE A 49 -18.87 -1.98 -20.54
CA PHE A 49 -19.26 -2.98 -19.54
C PHE A 49 -18.20 -4.08 -19.37
N ALA A 50 -17.73 -4.68 -20.47
CA ALA A 50 -16.70 -5.72 -20.42
C ALA A 50 -15.40 -5.17 -19.81
N THR A 51 -15.04 -3.95 -20.15
CA THR A 51 -13.89 -3.24 -19.57
C THR A 51 -14.03 -3.08 -18.05
N CYS A 52 -15.20 -2.72 -17.55
CA CYS A 52 -15.46 -2.59 -16.11
C CYS A 52 -15.35 -3.92 -15.37
N ILE A 53 -15.89 -5.00 -15.94
CA ILE A 53 -15.82 -6.33 -15.35
C ILE A 53 -14.35 -6.83 -15.33
N ALA A 54 -13.60 -6.65 -16.42
CA ALA A 54 -12.17 -6.99 -16.48
C ALA A 54 -11.36 -6.20 -15.45
N LEU A 55 -11.70 -4.94 -15.25
CA LEU A 55 -11.10 -4.06 -14.25
C LEU A 55 -11.42 -4.53 -12.82
N CYS A 56 -12.68 -4.86 -12.52
CA CYS A 56 -13.06 -5.44 -11.24
C CYS A 56 -12.28 -6.74 -10.96
N LYS A 57 -12.09 -7.59 -11.97
CA LYS A 57 -11.27 -8.81 -11.87
C LYS A 57 -9.82 -8.47 -11.47
N LYS A 58 -9.19 -7.50 -12.14
CA LYS A 58 -7.83 -7.03 -11.79
C LYS A 58 -7.74 -6.52 -10.35
N ILE A 59 -8.75 -5.77 -9.88
CA ILE A 59 -8.80 -5.24 -8.50
C ILE A 59 -8.97 -6.37 -7.48
N VAL A 60 -9.87 -7.32 -7.74
CA VAL A 60 -10.08 -8.50 -6.86
C VAL A 60 -8.79 -9.30 -6.73
N LEU A 61 -8.09 -9.57 -7.83
CA LEU A 61 -6.78 -10.24 -7.84
C LEU A 61 -5.73 -9.47 -7.05
N LYS A 62 -5.66 -8.15 -7.21
CA LYS A 62 -4.76 -7.29 -6.45
C LYS A 62 -5.03 -7.39 -4.95
N LEU A 63 -6.28 -7.34 -4.52
CA LEU A 63 -6.65 -7.42 -3.11
C LEU A 63 -6.40 -8.82 -2.52
N ILE A 64 -6.56 -9.89 -3.29
CA ILE A 64 -6.14 -11.25 -2.90
C ILE A 64 -4.62 -11.30 -2.68
N ARG A 65 -3.82 -10.72 -3.59
CA ARG A 65 -2.35 -10.69 -3.50
C ARG A 65 -1.85 -9.88 -2.30
N GLU A 66 -2.53 -8.79 -1.97
CA GLU A 66 -2.17 -7.93 -0.84
C GLU A 66 -2.57 -8.53 0.52
N SER A 67 -3.24 -9.69 0.54
CA SER A 67 -3.70 -10.40 1.76
C SER A 67 -4.44 -9.49 2.74
N ARG A 68 -5.21 -8.55 2.23
CA ARG A 68 -6.01 -7.63 3.03
C ARG A 68 -7.26 -8.33 3.57
N ASN A 69 -7.71 -7.91 4.75
CA ASN A 69 -8.98 -8.36 5.34
C ASN A 69 -10.18 -7.54 4.85
N ASP A 70 -10.02 -6.87 3.72
CA ASP A 70 -11.07 -6.03 3.15
C ASP A 70 -12.16 -6.91 2.52
N LYS A 71 -13.41 -6.47 2.60
CA LYS A 71 -14.55 -7.16 2.00
C LYS A 71 -14.97 -6.44 0.73
N ILE A 72 -15.29 -7.21 -0.31
CA ILE A 72 -15.74 -6.69 -1.61
C ILE A 72 -17.11 -7.25 -1.91
N GLY A 73 -18.03 -6.35 -2.26
CA GLY A 73 -19.29 -6.66 -2.90
C GLY A 73 -19.30 -6.17 -4.34
N ILE A 74 -19.97 -6.89 -5.23
CA ILE A 74 -20.16 -6.50 -6.62
C ILE A 74 -21.63 -6.62 -6.96
N LEU A 75 -22.24 -5.47 -7.33
CA LEU A 75 -23.62 -5.36 -7.76
C LEU A 75 -23.65 -4.83 -9.19
N ILE A 76 -24.54 -5.40 -9.99
CA ILE A 76 -24.81 -4.95 -11.35
C ILE A 76 -26.27 -4.52 -11.39
N TYR A 77 -26.55 -3.31 -11.88
CA TYR A 77 -27.90 -2.82 -12.06
C TYR A 77 -28.21 -2.57 -13.54
N GLY A 78 -29.50 -2.53 -13.89
CA GLY A 78 -29.91 -2.46 -15.29
C GLY A 78 -29.87 -3.84 -15.99
N THR A 79 -30.06 -4.92 -15.26
CA THR A 79 -30.11 -6.29 -15.79
C THR A 79 -31.54 -6.80 -15.85
N ASN A 80 -31.86 -7.67 -16.84
CA ASN A 80 -33.21 -8.26 -16.94
C ASN A 80 -33.42 -9.41 -15.93
N ASP A 81 -32.36 -10.02 -15.45
CA ASP A 81 -32.42 -11.12 -14.51
C ASP A 81 -32.65 -10.62 -13.08
N ALA A 82 -33.77 -10.96 -12.49
CA ALA A 82 -34.07 -10.66 -11.10
C ALA A 82 -33.82 -11.93 -10.25
N ASN A 83 -32.80 -11.90 -9.40
CA ASN A 83 -32.71 -12.84 -8.30
C ASN A 83 -33.89 -12.59 -7.35
N LYS A 84 -34.65 -13.64 -6.99
CA LYS A 84 -35.84 -13.55 -6.12
C LYS A 84 -35.62 -12.82 -4.77
N LYS A 85 -34.37 -12.60 -4.39
CA LYS A 85 -33.98 -11.95 -3.12
C LYS A 85 -33.54 -10.47 -3.28
N CYS A 86 -33.44 -9.97 -4.49
CA CYS A 86 -32.96 -8.63 -4.80
C CYS A 86 -34.08 -7.77 -5.39
N PRO A 87 -33.97 -6.43 -5.32
CA PRO A 87 -34.88 -5.55 -6.05
C PRO A 87 -34.84 -5.84 -7.55
N LYS A 88 -35.93 -5.50 -8.26
CA LYS A 88 -36.01 -5.73 -9.71
C LYS A 88 -34.86 -5.03 -10.44
N TYR A 89 -34.34 -5.67 -11.49
CA TYR A 89 -33.25 -5.16 -12.34
C TYR A 89 -31.89 -4.99 -11.66
N ILE A 90 -31.70 -5.57 -10.47
CA ILE A 90 -30.42 -5.57 -9.75
C ILE A 90 -29.96 -7.01 -9.54
N ASN A 91 -28.73 -7.29 -9.91
CA ASN A 91 -28.09 -8.57 -9.70
C ASN A 91 -26.89 -8.44 -8.76
N VAL A 92 -26.82 -9.28 -7.73
CA VAL A 92 -25.71 -9.34 -6.77
C VAL A 92 -24.81 -10.50 -7.14
N LEU A 93 -23.65 -10.20 -7.72
CA LEU A 93 -22.62 -11.20 -7.98
C LEU A 93 -21.96 -11.69 -6.69
N SER A 94 -21.72 -10.76 -5.77
CA SER A 94 -21.15 -11.05 -4.48
C SER A 94 -21.64 -10.06 -3.42
N GLU A 95 -22.14 -10.57 -2.30
CA GLU A 95 -22.27 -9.76 -1.08
C GLU A 95 -20.87 -9.33 -0.61
N PRO A 96 -20.73 -8.30 0.27
CA PRO A 96 -19.44 -7.89 0.80
C PRO A 96 -18.76 -9.01 1.61
N ILE A 97 -17.96 -9.81 0.92
CA ILE A 97 -17.19 -10.93 1.48
C ILE A 97 -15.70 -10.72 1.21
N LYS A 98 -14.86 -11.47 1.90
CA LYS A 98 -13.43 -11.51 1.59
C LYS A 98 -13.23 -12.03 0.17
N PRO A 99 -12.40 -11.32 -0.67
CA PRO A 99 -12.19 -11.72 -2.06
C PRO A 99 -11.70 -13.18 -2.16
N ASN A 100 -12.31 -13.94 -3.07
CA ASN A 100 -12.01 -15.35 -3.29
C ASN A 100 -11.98 -15.69 -4.79
N ILE A 101 -11.47 -16.88 -5.12
CA ILE A 101 -11.34 -17.36 -6.49
C ILE A 101 -12.70 -17.57 -7.15
N GLN A 102 -13.73 -17.96 -6.37
CA GLN A 102 -15.07 -18.15 -6.90
C GLN A 102 -15.67 -16.86 -7.47
N LEU A 103 -15.34 -15.71 -6.85
CA LEU A 103 -15.73 -14.40 -7.36
C LEU A 103 -15.09 -14.12 -8.74
N ILE A 104 -13.82 -14.50 -8.92
CA ILE A 104 -13.12 -14.35 -10.20
C ILE A 104 -13.79 -15.21 -11.28
N LYS A 105 -14.11 -16.48 -10.98
CA LYS A 105 -14.81 -17.35 -11.92
C LYS A 105 -16.19 -16.79 -12.30
N LYS A 106 -16.95 -16.24 -11.35
CA LYS A 106 -18.22 -15.56 -11.64
C LYS A 106 -18.05 -14.33 -12.55
N LEU A 107 -16.99 -13.54 -12.35
CA LEU A 107 -16.70 -12.41 -13.23
C LEU A 107 -16.37 -12.87 -14.66
N ASP A 108 -15.65 -13.99 -14.81
CA ASP A 108 -15.38 -14.59 -16.12
C ASP A 108 -16.67 -15.12 -16.78
N ASP A 109 -17.59 -15.71 -16.00
CA ASP A 109 -18.89 -16.16 -16.49
C ASP A 109 -19.79 -14.98 -16.94
N VAL A 110 -19.66 -13.82 -16.30
CA VAL A 110 -20.34 -12.58 -16.73
C VAL A 110 -19.74 -12.09 -18.05
N LEU A 111 -18.42 -12.06 -18.20
CA LEU A 111 -17.74 -11.66 -19.43
C LEU A 111 -18.13 -12.56 -20.62
N THR A 112 -18.33 -13.85 -20.37
CA THR A 112 -18.77 -14.81 -21.41
C THR A 112 -20.28 -14.81 -21.66
N GLY A 113 -21.05 -13.95 -20.96
CA GLY A 113 -22.49 -13.85 -21.10
C GLY A 113 -23.30 -15.03 -20.57
N LYS A 114 -22.66 -15.94 -19.82
CA LYS A 114 -23.32 -17.16 -19.30
C LYS A 114 -24.20 -16.90 -18.08
N LEU A 115 -23.87 -15.90 -17.27
CA LEU A 115 -24.49 -15.71 -15.97
C LEU A 115 -25.61 -14.66 -15.98
N ILE A 116 -25.51 -13.59 -16.77
CA ILE A 116 -26.41 -12.43 -16.75
C ILE A 116 -26.66 -11.92 -18.17
N GLN A 117 -27.93 -11.64 -18.48
CA GLN A 117 -28.28 -10.91 -19.70
C GLN A 117 -28.28 -9.41 -19.42
N THR A 118 -27.42 -8.68 -20.11
CA THR A 118 -27.21 -7.25 -19.95
C THR A 118 -27.59 -6.47 -21.21
N GLY A 119 -27.81 -5.15 -21.08
CA GLY A 119 -28.05 -4.26 -22.22
C GLY A 119 -29.48 -4.20 -22.77
N GLN A 120 -30.44 -4.93 -22.22
CA GLN A 120 -31.82 -4.95 -22.69
C GLN A 120 -32.85 -4.30 -21.74
N CYS A 121 -32.39 -3.86 -20.57
CA CYS A 121 -33.28 -3.26 -19.57
C CYS A 121 -33.72 -1.85 -20.00
N PRO A 122 -35.02 -1.54 -20.02
CA PRO A 122 -35.53 -0.22 -20.37
C PRO A 122 -35.38 0.80 -19.22
N LEU A 123 -35.09 0.34 -18.00
CA LEU A 123 -35.05 1.16 -16.79
C LEU A 123 -33.68 1.06 -16.12
N SER A 124 -33.15 2.18 -15.65
CA SER A 124 -31.94 2.24 -14.84
C SER A 124 -32.31 2.48 -13.37
N PRO A 125 -32.46 1.46 -12.53
CA PRO A 125 -32.90 1.60 -11.14
C PRO A 125 -31.76 2.01 -10.22
N LEU A 126 -31.06 3.10 -10.53
CA LEU A 126 -29.88 3.56 -9.77
C LEU A 126 -30.24 3.87 -8.31
N SER A 127 -31.40 4.49 -8.07
CA SER A 127 -31.85 4.81 -6.71
C SER A 127 -32.00 3.57 -5.84
N ASP A 128 -32.63 2.50 -6.39
CA ASP A 128 -32.81 1.24 -5.65
C ASP A 128 -31.48 0.50 -5.47
N ALA A 129 -30.57 0.60 -6.45
CA ALA A 129 -29.24 0.00 -6.39
C ALA A 129 -28.38 0.65 -5.30
N VAL A 130 -28.42 1.97 -5.15
CA VAL A 130 -27.73 2.69 -4.06
C VAL A 130 -28.32 2.31 -2.70
N TRP A 131 -29.66 2.26 -2.60
CA TRP A 131 -30.33 1.82 -1.37
C TRP A 131 -29.94 0.40 -0.98
N TYR A 132 -29.93 -0.53 -1.92
CA TYR A 132 -29.59 -1.91 -1.67
C TYR A 132 -28.12 -2.09 -1.30
N SER A 133 -27.23 -1.31 -1.91
CA SER A 133 -25.81 -1.26 -1.54
C SER A 133 -25.62 -0.80 -0.08
N ASN A 134 -26.33 0.24 0.34
CA ASN A 134 -26.33 0.72 1.72
C ASN A 134 -26.85 -0.37 2.70
N TYR A 135 -27.92 -1.08 2.33
CA TYR A 135 -28.47 -2.19 3.11
C TYR A 135 -27.43 -3.31 3.28
N LEU A 136 -26.73 -3.70 2.22
CA LEU A 136 -25.70 -4.76 2.28
C LEU A 136 -24.51 -4.35 3.14
N ILE A 137 -24.07 -3.11 3.07
CA ILE A 137 -23.01 -2.60 3.94
C ILE A 137 -23.45 -2.68 5.40
N LYS A 138 -24.65 -2.20 5.74
CA LYS A 138 -25.16 -2.28 7.13
C LYS A 138 -25.27 -3.70 7.65
N LYS A 139 -25.70 -4.64 6.81
CA LYS A 139 -25.77 -6.06 7.15
C LYS A 139 -24.39 -6.67 7.47
N CYS A 140 -23.35 -6.18 6.80
CA CYS A 140 -21.99 -6.73 6.90
C CYS A 140 -21.04 -5.88 7.77
N SER A 141 -21.47 -4.68 8.22
CA SER A 141 -20.63 -3.76 8.96
C SER A 141 -20.30 -4.29 10.35
N GLU A 142 -19.02 -4.31 10.65
CA GLU A 142 -18.47 -4.55 11.99
C GLU A 142 -18.19 -3.17 12.62
N ASN A 143 -18.21 -3.05 13.94
CA ASN A 143 -18.17 -1.80 14.71
C ASN A 143 -17.01 -0.82 14.39
N GLN A 144 -16.09 -1.14 13.48
CA GLN A 144 -14.95 -0.31 13.11
C GLN A 144 -14.54 -0.54 11.64
N SER A 145 -15.46 -0.39 10.70
CA SER A 145 -15.16 -0.52 9.28
C SER A 145 -15.41 0.80 8.54
N CYS A 146 -14.51 1.16 7.62
CA CYS A 146 -14.77 2.19 6.61
C CYS A 146 -15.47 1.54 5.44
N SER A 147 -16.57 2.12 5.00
CA SER A 147 -17.36 1.58 3.90
C SER A 147 -17.36 2.55 2.73
N THR A 148 -17.23 2.03 1.52
CA THR A 148 -17.19 2.82 0.30
C THR A 148 -18.08 2.17 -0.76
N ILE A 149 -18.97 2.97 -1.39
CA ILE A 149 -19.70 2.59 -2.59
C ILE A 149 -19.05 3.27 -3.79
N MET A 150 -18.66 2.49 -4.80
CA MET A 150 -18.08 2.99 -6.04
C MET A 150 -19.05 2.77 -7.17
N LEU A 151 -19.64 3.85 -7.68
CA LEU A 151 -20.51 3.83 -8.83
C LEU A 151 -19.67 3.96 -10.11
N ILE A 152 -19.83 3.01 -11.03
CA ILE A 152 -19.18 2.98 -12.34
C ILE A 152 -20.28 3.09 -13.39
N THR A 153 -20.34 4.20 -14.11
CA THR A 153 -21.38 4.48 -15.12
C THR A 153 -20.87 5.40 -16.22
N CYS A 154 -21.48 5.29 -17.39
CA CYS A 154 -21.32 6.24 -18.49
C CYS A 154 -22.55 7.17 -18.63
N ASP A 155 -23.59 7.00 -17.79
CA ASP A 155 -24.78 7.84 -17.80
C ASP A 155 -24.53 9.09 -16.94
N ASP A 156 -24.50 10.25 -17.58
CA ASP A 156 -24.28 11.56 -16.93
C ASP A 156 -25.58 12.21 -16.43
N GLN A 157 -26.74 11.69 -16.86
CA GLN A 157 -28.06 12.18 -16.45
C GLN A 157 -29.02 11.02 -16.15
N PRO A 158 -28.86 10.34 -15.01
CA PRO A 158 -29.76 9.27 -14.64
C PRO A 158 -31.21 9.77 -14.49
N ASP A 159 -32.16 8.99 -14.99
CA ASP A 159 -33.62 9.26 -14.91
C ASP A 159 -34.03 10.61 -15.51
N ILE A 160 -33.52 10.96 -16.72
CA ILE A 160 -33.90 12.17 -17.45
C ILE A 160 -35.44 12.25 -17.59
N GLY A 161 -36.01 13.40 -17.18
CA GLY A 161 -37.43 13.67 -17.28
C GLY A 161 -38.30 13.22 -16.11
N ASP A 162 -37.76 12.49 -15.14
CA ASP A 162 -38.48 12.08 -13.93
C ASP A 162 -37.90 12.73 -12.66
N SER A 163 -38.37 13.94 -12.36
CA SER A 163 -37.91 14.70 -11.18
C SER A 163 -38.15 13.96 -9.85
N LYS A 164 -39.14 13.07 -9.78
CA LYS A 164 -39.39 12.28 -8.56
C LYS A 164 -38.31 11.24 -8.33
N LYS A 165 -37.85 10.53 -9.38
CA LYS A 165 -36.79 9.56 -9.26
C LYS A 165 -35.45 10.22 -8.94
N GLN A 166 -35.15 11.36 -9.56
CA GLN A 166 -33.96 12.14 -9.23
C GLN A 166 -33.98 12.63 -7.77
N PHE A 167 -35.14 13.05 -7.25
CA PHE A 167 -35.27 13.40 -5.84
C PHE A 167 -35.05 12.20 -4.93
N HIS A 168 -35.62 11.04 -5.27
CA HIS A 168 -35.39 9.80 -4.52
C HIS A 168 -33.92 9.41 -4.52
N LEU A 169 -33.21 9.52 -5.64
CA LEU A 169 -31.80 9.24 -5.73
C LEU A 169 -30.96 10.16 -4.81
N ARG A 170 -31.25 11.46 -4.81
CA ARG A 170 -30.61 12.42 -3.90
C ARG A 170 -30.83 12.05 -2.44
N THR A 171 -32.05 11.74 -2.05
CA THR A 171 -32.39 11.32 -0.68
C THR A 171 -31.63 10.04 -0.28
N ARG A 172 -31.53 9.06 -1.19
CA ARG A 172 -30.77 7.81 -0.93
C ARG A 172 -29.27 8.04 -0.74
N ILE A 173 -28.71 8.98 -1.49
CA ILE A 173 -27.30 9.35 -1.34
C ILE A 173 -27.06 10.13 -0.04
N ASP A 174 -27.99 11.02 0.34
CA ASP A 174 -27.94 11.67 1.65
C ASP A 174 -28.00 10.64 2.80
N ASP A 175 -28.78 9.58 2.66
CA ASP A 175 -28.80 8.48 3.62
C ASP A 175 -27.47 7.71 3.69
N VAL A 176 -26.76 7.58 2.57
CA VAL A 176 -25.41 6.98 2.53
C VAL A 176 -24.43 7.85 3.31
N ILE A 177 -24.50 9.18 3.12
CA ILE A 177 -23.65 10.16 3.85
C ILE A 177 -23.91 10.09 5.36
N LYS A 178 -25.19 10.12 5.77
CA LYS A 178 -25.59 10.02 7.19
C LYS A 178 -25.10 8.74 7.86
N ASN A 179 -24.92 7.68 7.08
CA ASN A 179 -24.38 6.40 7.56
C ASN A 179 -22.84 6.35 7.57
N ASN A 180 -22.14 7.47 7.32
CA ASN A 180 -20.67 7.56 7.20
C ASN A 180 -20.09 6.58 6.16
N ILE A 181 -20.78 6.41 5.03
CA ILE A 181 -20.35 5.61 3.89
C ILE A 181 -19.87 6.56 2.80
N ASP A 182 -18.64 6.39 2.35
CA ASP A 182 -18.09 7.16 1.23
C ASP A 182 -18.77 6.75 -0.08
N PHE A 183 -19.26 7.74 -0.84
CA PHE A 183 -19.78 7.52 -2.18
C PHE A 183 -18.81 8.11 -3.21
N LYS A 184 -18.34 7.29 -4.15
CA LYS A 184 -17.35 7.69 -5.16
C LYS A 184 -17.87 7.34 -6.55
N LEU A 185 -17.79 8.31 -7.45
CA LEU A 185 -18.16 8.14 -8.86
C LEU A 185 -16.91 7.88 -9.70
N ILE A 186 -17.04 6.94 -10.65
CA ILE A 186 -16.05 6.63 -11.67
C ILE A 186 -16.76 6.83 -13.02
N PRO A 187 -16.58 8.00 -13.65
CA PRO A 187 -17.18 8.31 -14.92
C PRO A 187 -16.44 7.61 -16.05
N ILE A 188 -17.17 7.00 -16.98
CA ILE A 188 -16.62 6.33 -18.16
C ILE A 188 -17.12 7.02 -19.43
N GLY A 189 -16.21 7.18 -20.41
CA GLY A 189 -16.49 7.78 -21.71
C GLY A 189 -16.13 9.26 -21.80
N ALA A 190 -15.53 9.70 -22.90
CA ALA A 190 -15.06 11.07 -23.11
C ALA A 190 -16.17 12.14 -23.05
N THR A 191 -17.40 11.76 -23.35
CA THR A 191 -18.56 12.66 -23.39
C THR A 191 -19.22 12.86 -22.04
N PHE A 192 -18.74 12.19 -20.98
CA PHE A 192 -19.34 12.27 -19.65
C PHE A 192 -19.22 13.69 -19.06
N ASN A 193 -20.35 14.30 -18.70
CA ASN A 193 -20.40 15.64 -18.15
C ASN A 193 -20.90 15.63 -16.70
N MET A 194 -20.00 15.78 -15.73
CA MET A 194 -20.34 15.80 -14.32
C MET A 194 -21.27 16.94 -13.90
N ASN A 195 -21.23 18.09 -14.61
CA ASN A 195 -21.94 19.29 -14.21
C ASN A 195 -23.47 19.15 -14.37
N LEU A 196 -23.94 18.21 -15.19
CA LEU A 196 -25.36 18.04 -15.48
C LEU A 196 -26.13 17.52 -14.25
N PHE A 197 -25.57 16.59 -13.48
CA PHE A 197 -26.27 15.99 -12.35
C PHE A 197 -25.38 15.76 -11.13
N TYR A 198 -24.21 15.13 -11.33
CA TYR A 198 -23.40 14.60 -10.23
C TYR A 198 -22.64 15.67 -9.44
N GLU A 199 -22.27 16.80 -10.03
CA GLU A 199 -21.58 17.88 -9.32
C GLU A 199 -22.42 18.42 -8.16
N GLY A 200 -23.72 18.68 -8.40
CA GLY A 200 -24.62 19.14 -7.36
C GLY A 200 -24.84 18.13 -6.24
N LEU A 201 -24.74 16.86 -6.56
CA LEU A 201 -24.95 15.74 -5.65
C LEU A 201 -23.70 15.44 -4.80
N LEU A 202 -22.51 15.57 -5.39
CA LEU A 202 -21.24 15.27 -4.74
C LEU A 202 -20.65 16.46 -3.95
N LYS A 203 -21.23 17.67 -4.06
CA LYS A 203 -20.79 18.85 -3.27
C LYS A 203 -20.80 18.61 -1.76
N ASN A 204 -21.63 17.72 -1.28
CA ASN A 204 -21.72 17.35 0.13
C ASN A 204 -20.64 16.33 0.56
N PHE A 205 -19.89 15.77 -0.39
CA PHE A 205 -18.76 14.90 -0.09
C PHE A 205 -17.46 15.72 -0.12
N ASN A 206 -16.67 15.65 0.94
CA ASN A 206 -15.37 16.34 1.06
C ASN A 206 -14.29 15.87 0.05
N SER A 207 -14.68 15.06 -0.92
CA SER A 207 -13.80 14.49 -1.96
C SER A 207 -14.09 15.09 -3.34
N ILE A 208 -14.20 16.42 -3.44
CA ILE A 208 -14.30 17.08 -4.74
C ILE A 208 -12.92 17.05 -5.39
N SER A 209 -12.63 15.98 -6.11
CA SER A 209 -11.73 16.08 -7.26
C SER A 209 -12.44 16.92 -8.31
N LYS A 210 -11.73 17.88 -8.92
CA LYS A 210 -12.18 18.73 -10.03
C LYS A 210 -12.91 17.89 -11.09
N PRO A 211 -13.77 18.49 -11.92
CA PRO A 211 -14.51 17.77 -12.95
C PRO A 211 -13.54 16.93 -13.78
N ILE A 212 -13.63 15.63 -13.59
CA ILE A 212 -12.83 14.67 -14.33
C ILE A 212 -13.62 14.44 -15.62
N ASN A 213 -13.00 14.74 -16.76
CA ASN A 213 -13.50 14.25 -18.03
C ASN A 213 -13.59 12.72 -17.94
N GLY A 214 -14.59 12.14 -18.59
CA GLY A 214 -14.81 10.70 -18.53
C GLY A 214 -13.52 9.95 -18.92
N LEU A 215 -13.25 8.86 -18.21
CA LEU A 215 -12.05 8.05 -18.39
C LEU A 215 -12.28 7.07 -19.54
N GLU A 216 -11.32 6.98 -20.47
CA GLU A 216 -11.41 6.11 -21.65
C GLU A 216 -10.50 4.91 -21.55
N SER A 217 -9.29 5.09 -21.01
CA SER A 217 -8.30 4.05 -20.89
C SER A 217 -8.52 3.17 -19.66
N ILE A 218 -8.36 1.86 -19.80
CA ILE A 218 -8.41 0.90 -18.67
C ILE A 218 -7.38 1.27 -17.60
N ASP A 219 -6.22 1.74 -18.02
CA ASP A 219 -5.13 2.06 -17.10
C ASP A 219 -5.42 3.35 -16.32
N ASP A 220 -6.05 4.35 -16.94
CA ASP A 220 -6.49 5.58 -16.28
C ASP A 220 -7.60 5.30 -15.27
N ILE A 221 -8.58 4.47 -15.64
CA ILE A 221 -9.64 4.01 -14.74
C ILE A 221 -9.03 3.24 -13.56
N MET A 222 -8.03 2.37 -13.81
CA MET A 222 -7.32 1.64 -12.75
C MET A 222 -6.56 2.56 -11.81
N LEU A 223 -5.93 3.61 -12.32
CA LEU A 223 -5.24 4.61 -11.52
C LEU A 223 -6.23 5.37 -10.64
N ASP A 224 -7.31 5.85 -11.20
CA ASP A 224 -8.35 6.58 -10.47
C ASP A 224 -8.99 5.72 -9.37
N ILE A 225 -9.36 4.48 -9.68
CA ILE A 225 -9.88 3.55 -8.66
C ILE A 225 -8.84 3.27 -7.59
N ASN A 226 -7.58 3.03 -7.96
CA ASN A 226 -6.53 2.78 -6.98
C ASN A 226 -6.31 3.98 -6.06
N ASP A 227 -6.38 5.21 -6.58
CA ASP A 227 -6.23 6.42 -5.78
C ASP A 227 -7.44 6.63 -4.86
N LYS A 228 -8.64 6.37 -5.35
CA LYS A 228 -9.88 6.40 -4.55
C LYS A 228 -9.94 5.29 -3.49
N LEU A 229 -9.29 4.14 -3.71
CA LEU A 229 -9.19 3.03 -2.74
C LEU A 229 -8.07 3.23 -1.71
N LYS A 230 -7.11 4.13 -1.97
CA LYS A 230 -6.01 4.41 -1.03
C LYS A 230 -6.50 5.23 0.15
N HIS A 231 -7.08 4.59 1.14
CA HIS A 231 -7.19 5.21 2.45
C HIS A 231 -5.86 5.02 3.17
N GLY A 232 -5.15 6.12 3.39
CA GLY A 232 -3.90 6.14 4.17
C GLY A 232 -4.16 5.69 5.60
N ARG A 233 -3.97 4.39 5.88
CA ARG A 233 -4.10 3.86 7.24
C ARG A 233 -2.92 4.31 8.07
N SER A 234 -3.18 4.97 9.19
CA SER A 234 -2.13 5.29 10.15
C SER A 234 -1.58 4.01 10.77
N VAL A 235 -0.26 3.92 10.87
CA VAL A 235 0.44 2.80 11.53
C VAL A 235 0.32 2.92 13.04
N SER A 236 0.29 4.15 13.54
CA SER A 236 0.27 4.48 14.95
C SER A 236 -0.20 5.91 15.16
N LYS A 237 -1.05 6.13 16.14
CA LYS A 237 -1.35 7.43 16.71
C LYS A 237 -0.38 7.66 17.86
N ILE A 238 0.30 8.80 17.89
CA ILE A 238 1.39 9.05 18.82
C ILE A 238 1.41 10.51 19.23
N LYS A 239 1.77 10.75 20.50
CA LYS A 239 1.93 12.10 21.03
C LYS A 239 3.30 12.65 20.64
N PHE A 240 3.35 13.85 20.07
CA PHE A 240 4.58 14.58 19.80
C PHE A 240 4.79 15.63 20.91
N PHE A 241 5.68 15.33 21.82
CA PHE A 241 6.02 16.17 22.96
C PHE A 241 7.03 17.24 22.55
N ILE A 242 6.63 18.48 22.66
CA ILE A 242 7.53 19.64 22.52
C ILE A 242 8.25 19.89 23.84
N ASN A 243 7.50 19.78 24.95
CA ASN A 243 7.99 19.81 26.31
C ASN A 243 7.27 18.72 27.12
N ASN A 244 7.57 18.55 28.41
CA ASN A 244 6.95 17.54 29.26
C ASN A 244 5.43 17.69 29.36
N ASP A 245 4.93 18.93 29.39
CA ASP A 245 3.51 19.26 29.60
C ASP A 245 2.75 19.57 28.31
N PHE A 246 3.48 19.78 27.21
CA PHE A 246 2.91 20.21 25.95
C PHE A 246 3.16 19.21 24.83
N TYR A 247 2.08 18.73 24.24
CA TYR A 247 2.16 17.77 23.13
C TYR A 247 1.13 18.05 22.04
N ILE A 248 1.47 17.65 20.83
CA ILE A 248 0.60 17.65 19.64
C ILE A 248 0.18 16.21 19.35
N SER A 249 -1.10 15.96 19.09
CA SER A 249 -1.55 14.65 18.65
C SER A 249 -1.20 14.43 17.18
N THR A 250 -0.52 13.34 16.89
CA THR A 250 -0.03 13.03 15.54
C THR A 250 -0.27 11.58 15.18
N ALA A 251 -0.27 11.28 13.88
CA ALA A 251 -0.40 9.94 13.33
C ALA A 251 0.77 9.63 12.39
N LEU A 252 1.26 8.40 12.48
CA LEU A 252 2.36 7.88 11.65
C LEU A 252 1.80 7.07 10.48
N TYR A 253 2.32 7.33 9.28
CA TYR A 253 1.95 6.64 8.04
C TYR A 253 3.16 6.01 7.37
N LYS A 254 2.98 4.89 6.70
CA LYS A 254 4.01 4.28 5.86
C LYS A 254 3.60 4.38 4.40
N PHE A 255 4.41 5.04 3.59
CA PHE A 255 4.20 5.08 2.14
C PHE A 255 4.71 3.80 1.47
N TYR A 256 5.80 3.24 1.98
CA TYR A 256 6.44 2.06 1.41
C TYR A 256 6.52 0.95 2.44
N THR A 257 6.08 -0.23 2.06
CA THR A 257 6.15 -1.43 2.90
C THR A 257 6.71 -2.58 2.08
N LYS A 258 7.68 -3.30 2.65
CA LYS A 258 8.23 -4.48 1.99
C LYS A 258 7.13 -5.53 1.82
N LEU A 259 6.79 -5.85 0.58
CA LEU A 259 5.86 -6.92 0.27
C LEU A 259 6.53 -8.26 0.60
N LYS A 260 5.82 -9.11 1.35
CA LYS A 260 6.30 -10.44 1.74
C LYS A 260 5.52 -11.49 0.95
N MET A 261 6.20 -12.56 0.59
CA MET A 261 5.51 -13.75 0.10
C MET A 261 4.58 -14.32 1.18
N PRO A 262 3.43 -14.91 0.81
CA PRO A 262 2.56 -15.57 1.77
C PRO A 262 3.32 -16.71 2.47
N SER A 263 3.07 -16.86 3.77
CA SER A 263 3.68 -17.94 4.56
C SER A 263 3.10 -19.29 4.13
N LYS A 264 3.96 -20.27 3.94
CA LYS A 264 3.54 -21.64 3.65
C LYS A 264 2.96 -22.27 4.91
N VAL A 265 1.82 -22.93 4.77
CA VAL A 265 1.18 -23.71 5.83
C VAL A 265 1.52 -25.19 5.63
N LYS A 266 1.97 -25.86 6.68
CA LYS A 266 2.23 -27.30 6.63
C LYS A 266 0.90 -28.05 6.73
N LEU A 267 0.66 -28.98 5.82
CA LEU A 267 -0.50 -29.84 5.78
C LEU A 267 -0.10 -31.31 5.99
N ASP A 268 -0.97 -32.09 6.60
CA ASP A 268 -0.84 -33.55 6.58
C ASP A 268 -1.12 -34.06 5.18
N LYS A 269 -0.18 -34.83 4.61
CA LYS A 269 -0.27 -35.34 3.23
C LYS A 269 -1.49 -36.24 2.99
N ARG A 270 -1.98 -36.95 4.02
CA ARG A 270 -3.12 -37.88 3.90
C ARG A 270 -4.46 -37.19 4.04
N THR A 271 -4.57 -36.29 5.00
CA THR A 271 -5.86 -35.70 5.38
C THR A 271 -6.06 -34.29 4.86
N ASN A 272 -5.02 -33.67 4.28
CA ASN A 272 -4.98 -32.27 3.86
C ASN A 272 -5.36 -31.27 4.98
N LYS A 273 -5.26 -31.69 6.24
CA LYS A 273 -5.55 -30.83 7.40
C LYS A 273 -4.31 -30.02 7.79
N PRO A 274 -4.48 -28.75 8.16
CA PRO A 274 -3.34 -27.94 8.63
C PRO A 274 -2.76 -28.54 9.92
N LEU A 275 -1.43 -28.63 9.94
CA LEU A 275 -0.68 -29.10 11.10
C LEU A 275 -0.42 -27.95 12.06
N THR A 276 -0.69 -28.16 13.33
CA THR A 276 -0.28 -27.28 14.42
C THR A 276 0.97 -27.83 15.08
N SER A 277 1.97 -26.98 15.33
CA SER A 277 3.16 -27.37 16.08
C SER A 277 3.12 -26.77 17.48
N ASN A 278 3.24 -27.62 18.50
CA ASN A 278 3.42 -27.20 19.87
C ASN A 278 4.89 -27.41 20.25
N THR A 279 5.51 -26.38 20.84
CA THR A 279 6.89 -26.45 21.34
C THR A 279 6.84 -26.55 22.85
N GLN A 280 7.37 -27.62 23.38
CA GLN A 280 7.53 -27.86 24.80
C GLN A 280 9.01 -27.84 25.15
N VAL A 281 9.36 -27.32 26.31
CA VAL A 281 10.74 -27.25 26.81
C VAL A 281 10.86 -28.21 27.98
N PHE A 282 11.84 -29.08 27.93
CA PHE A 282 12.12 -30.06 28.96
C PHE A 282 13.50 -29.79 29.60
N THR A 283 13.63 -30.12 30.89
CA THR A 283 14.91 -30.07 31.58
C THR A 283 15.80 -31.19 31.03
N LEU A 284 17.07 -30.90 30.75
CA LEU A 284 17.97 -31.84 30.09
C LEU A 284 18.26 -33.08 30.95
N HIS A 285 18.32 -32.93 32.29
CA HIS A 285 18.70 -34.00 33.19
C HIS A 285 17.50 -34.81 33.73
N THR A 286 16.39 -34.13 34.06
CA THR A 286 15.22 -34.78 34.70
C THR A 286 14.13 -35.09 33.69
N ASN A 287 14.24 -34.59 32.48
CA ASN A 287 13.22 -34.72 31.44
C ASN A 287 11.83 -34.20 31.85
N GLU A 288 11.79 -33.28 32.81
CA GLU A 288 10.55 -32.67 33.30
C GLU A 288 10.13 -31.50 32.39
N LEU A 289 8.82 -31.34 32.24
CA LEU A 289 8.22 -30.26 31.46
C LEU A 289 8.44 -28.92 32.17
N MET A 290 9.13 -27.98 31.49
CA MET A 290 9.38 -26.64 31.99
C MET A 290 8.32 -25.66 31.50
N TYR A 291 7.60 -25.05 32.42
CA TYR A 291 6.66 -23.97 32.10
C TYR A 291 7.40 -22.66 31.82
N LYS A 292 6.75 -21.74 31.11
CA LYS A 292 7.34 -20.42 30.80
C LYS A 292 7.65 -19.58 32.05
N SER A 293 6.93 -19.80 33.15
CA SER A 293 7.17 -19.17 34.44
C SER A 293 8.52 -19.57 35.05
N ASP A 294 8.93 -20.82 34.82
CA ASP A 294 10.12 -21.42 35.44
C ASP A 294 11.38 -21.19 34.61
N GLN A 295 11.23 -20.57 33.43
CA GLN A 295 12.33 -20.24 32.54
C GLN A 295 12.87 -18.84 32.86
N ALA A 296 14.11 -18.74 33.27
CA ALA A 296 14.85 -17.49 33.38
C ALA A 296 15.69 -17.23 32.12
N LYS A 297 15.94 -15.98 31.82
CA LYS A 297 16.84 -15.56 30.75
C LYS A 297 18.16 -15.11 31.37
N TYR A 298 19.27 -15.49 30.75
CA TYR A 298 20.57 -14.99 31.19
C TYR A 298 21.30 -14.31 30.02
N LEU A 299 22.20 -13.42 30.40
CA LEU A 299 23.19 -12.82 29.51
C LEU A 299 24.57 -13.15 30.06
N GLU A 300 25.49 -13.55 29.20
CA GLU A 300 26.86 -13.82 29.57
C GLU A 300 27.70 -12.55 29.39
N LEU A 301 28.34 -12.11 30.45
CA LEU A 301 29.27 -10.98 30.46
C LEU A 301 30.56 -11.39 31.16
N ALA A 302 31.67 -11.35 30.45
CA ALA A 302 33.00 -11.73 30.97
C ALA A 302 33.04 -13.11 31.67
N ASN A 303 32.37 -14.11 31.06
CA ASN A 303 32.21 -15.48 31.56
C ASN A 303 31.29 -15.65 32.79
N GLU A 304 30.67 -14.58 33.25
CA GLU A 304 29.64 -14.65 34.31
C GLU A 304 28.24 -14.65 33.70
N LYS A 305 27.38 -15.51 34.22
CA LYS A 305 25.98 -15.61 33.81
C LYS A 305 25.09 -14.71 34.69
N ILE A 306 24.64 -13.61 34.11
CA ILE A 306 23.72 -12.70 34.78
C ILE A 306 22.29 -13.16 34.46
N ILE A 307 21.58 -13.66 35.45
CA ILE A 307 20.20 -14.17 35.31
C ILE A 307 19.22 -13.04 35.57
N PHE A 308 18.26 -12.88 34.64
CA PHE A 308 17.19 -11.88 34.74
C PHE A 308 15.87 -12.54 35.08
N LYS A 309 15.19 -12.03 36.09
CA LYS A 309 13.80 -12.36 36.38
C LYS A 309 12.89 -11.74 35.29
N ASN A 310 11.71 -12.33 35.09
CA ASN A 310 10.77 -11.84 34.07
C ASN A 310 10.34 -10.38 34.31
N GLU A 311 10.22 -9.96 35.56
CA GLU A 311 9.92 -8.60 35.97
C GLU A 311 11.04 -7.61 35.59
N GLU A 312 12.30 -7.96 35.90
CA GLU A 312 13.48 -7.16 35.55
C GLU A 312 13.61 -7.02 34.04
N MET A 313 13.37 -8.11 33.28
CA MET A 313 13.34 -8.07 31.83
C MET A 313 12.24 -7.15 31.29
N THR A 314 11.10 -7.08 31.98
CA THR A 314 10.01 -6.18 31.59
C THR A 314 10.38 -4.73 31.86
N ILE A 315 11.01 -4.44 32.99
CA ILE A 315 11.51 -3.10 33.34
C ILE A 315 12.58 -2.67 32.33
N LEU A 316 13.55 -3.52 32.02
CA LEU A 316 14.60 -3.25 31.04
C LEU A 316 14.03 -2.96 29.64
N LYS A 317 13.03 -3.74 29.21
CA LYS A 317 12.37 -3.53 27.91
C LYS A 317 11.55 -2.25 27.88
N ASN A 318 10.82 -1.94 28.94
CA ASN A 318 9.99 -0.75 29.01
C ASN A 318 10.85 0.52 29.05
N GLY A 319 12.01 0.49 29.71
CA GLY A 319 12.91 1.63 29.85
C GLY A 319 12.21 2.83 30.51
N ILE A 320 12.96 3.90 30.71
CA ILE A 320 12.49 5.11 31.39
C ILE A 320 11.58 5.96 30.48
N ILE A 321 11.74 5.86 29.16
CA ILE A 321 11.06 6.76 28.20
C ILE A 321 9.66 6.20 27.85
N LYS A 322 8.61 6.99 28.09
CA LYS A 322 7.24 6.68 27.65
C LYS A 322 7.13 6.70 26.12
N PRO A 323 6.17 5.94 25.50
CA PRO A 323 5.90 6.05 24.08
C PRO A 323 5.58 7.48 23.66
N GLY A 324 6.13 7.89 22.52
CA GLY A 324 5.96 9.26 22.00
C GLY A 324 7.12 9.68 21.11
N ILE A 325 6.95 10.83 20.48
CA ILE A 325 8.01 11.58 19.81
C ILE A 325 8.39 12.70 20.77
N ARG A 326 9.67 12.91 21.03
CA ARG A 326 10.15 13.99 21.91
C ARG A 326 11.11 14.87 21.15
N LEU A 327 10.87 16.16 21.18
CA LEU A 327 11.74 17.17 20.58
C LEU A 327 13.09 17.19 21.31
N LEU A 328 14.18 17.13 20.54
CA LEU A 328 15.55 17.30 21.06
C LEU A 328 16.17 18.62 20.60
N GLY A 329 15.75 19.15 19.45
CA GLY A 329 16.26 20.41 18.91
C GLY A 329 16.07 20.53 17.40
N PHE A 330 16.54 21.62 16.84
CA PHE A 330 16.44 21.94 15.41
C PHE A 330 17.83 21.90 14.76
N ILE A 331 17.90 21.35 13.54
CA ILE A 331 19.12 21.21 12.76
C ILE A 331 18.91 21.74 11.35
N SER A 332 19.95 22.29 10.74
CA SER A 332 19.87 22.71 9.32
C SER A 332 19.75 21.50 8.40
N LYS A 333 18.88 21.61 7.39
CA LYS A 333 18.70 20.55 6.38
C LYS A 333 20.00 20.18 5.65
N LYS A 334 20.92 21.12 5.48
CA LYS A 334 22.24 20.92 4.85
C LYS A 334 23.14 19.92 5.61
N ASN A 335 22.92 19.76 6.91
CA ASN A 335 23.74 18.88 7.77
C ASN A 335 23.24 17.42 7.77
N ILE A 336 22.20 17.11 7.00
CA ILE A 336 21.63 15.77 6.93
C ILE A 336 22.18 15.08 5.68
N MET A 337 23.03 14.07 5.90
CA MET A 337 23.59 13.27 4.82
C MET A 337 22.63 12.13 4.44
N ILE A 338 22.51 11.85 3.14
CA ILE A 338 21.63 10.80 2.62
C ILE A 338 21.96 9.42 3.22
N PHE A 339 23.22 9.12 3.48
CA PHE A 339 23.66 7.84 4.04
C PHE A 339 23.33 7.64 5.53
N TYR A 340 22.76 8.64 6.21
CA TYR A 340 22.26 8.47 7.59
C TYR A 340 20.94 7.71 7.67
N HIS A 341 20.31 7.39 6.53
CA HIS A 341 19.11 6.58 6.48
C HIS A 341 19.37 5.15 7.00
N PHE A 342 18.89 4.85 8.21
CA PHE A 342 19.12 3.57 8.85
C PHE A 342 17.97 2.57 8.66
N LYS A 343 16.73 3.06 8.48
CA LYS A 343 15.51 2.27 8.29
C LYS A 343 14.57 2.95 7.31
N THR A 344 13.58 2.19 6.81
CA THR A 344 12.49 2.76 6.00
C THR A 344 11.85 3.94 6.70
N SER A 345 11.73 5.06 6.00
CA SER A 345 11.10 6.28 6.50
C SER A 345 9.61 6.08 6.78
N ILE A 346 9.09 6.89 7.69
CA ILE A 346 7.68 6.96 8.04
C ILE A 346 7.25 8.41 7.82
N PHE A 347 5.97 8.65 7.60
CA PHE A 347 5.43 9.99 7.43
C PHE A 347 4.56 10.37 8.63
N LEU A 348 4.71 11.59 9.11
CA LEU A 348 4.00 12.14 10.26
C LEU A 348 3.00 13.20 9.82
N ARG A 349 1.74 13.04 10.25
CA ARG A 349 0.66 14.01 10.02
C ARG A 349 -0.04 14.34 11.34
N PRO A 350 -0.72 15.49 11.42
CA PRO A 350 -1.52 15.84 12.59
C PRO A 350 -2.76 14.94 12.69
N ASN A 351 -3.27 14.79 13.90
CA ASN A 351 -4.51 14.08 14.18
C ASN A 351 -5.33 14.86 15.22
N ASN A 352 -6.53 15.29 14.88
CA ASN A 352 -7.40 16.07 15.77
C ASN A 352 -8.29 15.24 16.70
N GLU A 353 -8.25 13.91 16.60
CA GLU A 353 -9.15 13.06 17.40
C GLU A 353 -8.93 13.18 18.91
N VAL A 354 -7.72 13.49 19.36
CA VAL A 354 -7.38 13.61 20.79
C VAL A 354 -7.32 15.06 21.25
N VAL A 355 -6.79 15.95 20.40
CA VAL A 355 -6.64 17.38 20.69
C VAL A 355 -7.03 18.15 19.44
N GLU A 356 -8.13 18.92 19.51
CA GLU A 356 -8.72 19.63 18.35
C GLU A 356 -7.74 20.62 17.66
N SER A 357 -6.94 21.33 18.43
CA SER A 357 -5.98 22.32 17.90
C SER A 357 -4.69 21.73 17.33
N SER A 358 -4.53 20.38 17.34
CA SER A 358 -3.28 19.74 16.91
C SER A 358 -2.91 20.04 15.47
N THR A 359 -3.88 20.12 14.57
CA THR A 359 -3.61 20.42 13.14
C THR A 359 -3.06 21.81 12.96
N HIS A 360 -3.63 22.82 13.62
CA HIS A 360 -3.18 24.20 13.50
C HIS A 360 -1.74 24.37 13.99
N MET A 361 -1.44 23.85 15.18
CA MET A 361 -0.11 23.93 15.75
C MET A 361 0.94 23.16 14.96
N PHE A 362 0.56 21.99 14.44
CA PHE A 362 1.43 21.18 13.60
C PHE A 362 1.77 21.89 12.29
N ASN A 363 0.78 22.50 11.63
CA ASN A 363 0.97 23.23 10.38
C ASN A 363 1.83 24.49 10.61
N THR A 364 1.59 25.24 11.68
CA THR A 364 2.45 26.39 12.04
C THR A 364 3.90 25.96 12.22
N LEU A 365 4.15 24.85 12.92
CA LEU A 365 5.51 24.32 13.10
C LEU A 365 6.12 23.87 11.76
N LEU A 366 5.32 23.27 10.88
CA LEU A 366 5.73 22.83 9.56
C LEU A 366 6.17 24.02 8.69
N GLU A 367 5.34 25.06 8.60
CA GLU A 367 5.62 26.28 7.84
C GLU A 367 6.89 26.97 8.33
N CYS A 368 7.04 27.17 9.63
CA CYS A 368 8.26 27.72 10.21
C CYS A 368 9.52 26.90 9.87
N CYS A 369 9.39 25.57 9.84
CA CYS A 369 10.51 24.69 9.46
C CYS A 369 10.85 24.79 7.96
N LEU A 370 9.84 24.97 7.10
CA LEU A 370 10.02 25.17 5.66
C LEU A 370 10.71 26.50 5.37
N GLU A 371 10.21 27.62 5.93
CA GLU A 371 10.77 28.95 5.74
C GLU A 371 12.23 29.03 6.20
N LYS A 372 12.53 28.50 7.38
CA LYS A 372 13.88 28.54 7.98
C LYS A 372 14.81 27.44 7.46
N ASN A 373 14.36 26.56 6.55
CA ASN A 373 15.12 25.39 6.06
C ASN A 373 15.71 24.53 7.19
N LYS A 374 14.92 24.30 8.24
CA LYS A 374 15.32 23.51 9.40
C LYS A 374 14.54 22.21 9.49
N CYS A 375 15.19 21.20 10.06
CA CYS A 375 14.60 19.91 10.39
C CYS A 375 14.60 19.73 11.90
N ILE A 376 13.72 18.88 12.40
CA ILE A 376 13.53 18.66 13.83
C ILE A 376 14.21 17.34 14.22
N LYS A 377 15.15 17.39 15.16
CA LYS A 377 15.77 16.20 15.74
C LYS A 377 14.94 15.72 16.92
N CYS A 378 14.56 14.45 16.92
CA CYS A 378 13.67 13.86 17.94
C CYS A 378 14.14 12.49 18.39
N SER A 379 13.65 12.06 19.55
CA SER A 379 13.64 10.67 19.95
C SER A 379 12.24 10.08 19.73
N LEU A 380 12.15 8.88 19.16
CA LEU A 380 10.91 8.19 18.82
C LEU A 380 10.84 6.84 19.52
N LYS A 381 9.79 6.63 20.31
CA LYS A 381 9.41 5.33 20.85
C LYS A 381 7.97 5.03 20.51
N ILE A 382 7.71 4.04 19.65
CA ILE A 382 6.37 3.76 19.11
C ILE A 382 5.51 2.97 20.11
N ARG A 383 6.09 2.03 20.86
CA ARG A 383 5.37 1.10 21.75
C ARG A 383 6.03 1.01 23.12
N LYS A 384 5.23 0.75 24.16
CA LYS A 384 5.73 0.30 25.46
C LYS A 384 6.57 -0.97 25.24
N GLY A 385 7.78 -1.06 25.75
CA GLY A 385 8.71 -2.17 25.46
C GLY A 385 9.40 -2.12 24.07
N GLY A 386 9.11 -1.13 23.23
CA GLY A 386 9.79 -0.90 21.96
C GLY A 386 11.15 -0.22 22.14
N LYS A 387 12.02 -0.36 21.14
CA LYS A 387 13.31 0.34 21.11
C LYS A 387 13.10 1.84 20.88
N VAL A 388 13.90 2.66 21.58
CA VAL A 388 14.01 4.08 21.30
C VAL A 388 14.83 4.25 20.03
N ASN A 389 14.39 5.12 19.12
CA ASN A 389 15.08 5.44 17.89
C ASN A 389 15.38 6.94 17.88
N LEU A 390 16.54 7.31 17.35
CA LEU A 390 16.87 8.69 17.05
C LEU A 390 16.32 8.99 15.66
N VAL A 391 15.60 10.09 15.49
CA VAL A 391 14.93 10.44 14.23
C VAL A 391 15.10 11.92 13.89
N ILE A 392 15.06 12.22 12.60
CA ILE A 392 14.92 13.58 12.08
C ILE A 392 13.58 13.69 11.35
N LEU A 393 12.86 14.75 11.62
CA LEU A 393 11.65 15.15 10.93
C LEU A 393 12.02 16.16 9.86
N ILE A 394 11.88 15.76 8.57
CA ILE A 394 12.13 16.64 7.43
C ILE A 394 10.78 17.19 6.95
N PRO A 395 10.59 18.51 6.90
CA PRO A 395 9.35 19.12 6.47
C PRO A 395 9.12 18.92 4.97
N GLN A 396 7.87 18.64 4.60
CA GLN A 396 7.36 18.54 3.23
C GLN A 396 6.14 19.43 3.08
N ALA A 397 6.19 20.34 2.09
CA ALA A 397 5.03 21.10 1.68
C ALA A 397 4.04 20.23 0.91
N GLU A 398 2.79 20.67 0.86
CA GLU A 398 1.78 20.05 0.01
C GLU A 398 2.08 20.34 -1.46
N ILE A 399 2.01 19.30 -2.30
CA ILE A 399 2.17 19.42 -3.75
C ILE A 399 0.90 18.90 -4.41
N MET A 400 0.23 19.76 -5.15
CA MET A 400 -0.93 19.45 -5.97
C MET A 400 -0.50 19.24 -7.42
N ASN A 401 -1.13 18.28 -8.11
CA ASN A 401 -0.98 18.12 -9.55
C ASN A 401 -1.76 19.20 -10.30
N GLU A 402 -1.52 19.33 -11.60
CA GLU A 402 -2.28 20.23 -12.51
C GLU A 402 -3.77 19.94 -12.48
N THR A 403 -4.17 18.70 -12.24
CA THR A 403 -5.56 18.26 -12.08
C THR A 403 -6.17 18.60 -10.72
N GLY A 404 -5.40 19.22 -9.79
CA GLY A 404 -5.85 19.56 -8.44
C GLY A 404 -5.95 18.37 -7.48
N THR A 405 -5.40 17.22 -7.86
CA THR A 405 -5.25 16.07 -6.95
C THR A 405 -3.97 16.23 -6.12
N GLN A 406 -4.03 15.85 -4.84
CA GLN A 406 -2.88 15.90 -3.94
C GLN A 406 -1.86 14.83 -4.32
N ASN A 407 -0.71 15.23 -4.85
CA ASN A 407 0.39 14.33 -5.16
C ASN A 407 1.21 13.99 -3.90
N HIS A 408 1.59 15.02 -3.15
CA HIS A 408 2.29 14.84 -1.88
C HIS A 408 1.56 15.59 -0.77
N PRO A 409 1.21 14.91 0.34
CA PRO A 409 0.56 15.56 1.48
C PRO A 409 1.54 16.43 2.27
N SER A 410 1.04 17.47 2.94
CA SER A 410 1.80 18.25 3.91
C SER A 410 2.13 17.42 5.15
N GLY A 411 3.35 17.59 5.69
CA GLY A 411 3.77 16.88 6.90
C GLY A 411 5.28 16.73 7.05
N PHE A 412 5.71 15.80 7.90
CA PHE A 412 7.11 15.52 8.12
C PHE A 412 7.50 14.11 7.74
N HIS A 413 8.58 13.95 6.97
CA HIS A 413 9.25 12.67 6.79
C HIS A 413 10.09 12.34 8.03
N VAL A 414 9.81 11.22 8.65
CA VAL A 414 10.52 10.69 9.81
C VAL A 414 11.64 9.77 9.33
N ILE A 415 12.87 10.25 9.38
CA ILE A 415 14.06 9.51 8.98
C ILE A 415 14.76 8.98 10.22
N PHE A 416 15.03 7.68 10.22
CA PHE A 416 15.73 7.03 11.32
C PHE A 416 17.23 7.22 11.19
N LEU A 417 17.85 7.72 12.26
CA LEU A 417 19.28 7.93 12.35
C LEU A 417 19.99 6.76 13.04
N PRO A 418 21.23 6.46 12.67
CA PRO A 418 22.06 5.51 13.40
C PRO A 418 22.51 6.07 14.74
N PHE A 419 22.64 5.23 15.75
CA PHE A 419 23.38 5.54 16.96
C PHE A 419 24.90 5.35 16.71
N SER A 420 25.74 5.92 17.59
CA SER A 420 27.19 5.84 17.48
C SER A 420 27.71 4.39 17.34
N GLY A 421 27.11 3.44 18.06
CA GLY A 421 27.43 2.02 17.97
C GLY A 421 27.03 1.33 16.66
N CYS A 422 26.18 1.97 15.85
CA CYS A 422 25.77 1.45 14.52
C CYS A 422 26.74 1.86 13.40
N VAL A 423 27.60 2.85 13.66
CA VAL A 423 28.54 3.40 12.67
C VAL A 423 29.80 2.56 12.66
N LYS A 424 30.08 1.91 11.54
CA LYS A 424 31.34 1.18 11.33
C LYS A 424 32.36 2.13 10.72
N LYS A 425 33.53 2.21 11.33
CA LYS A 425 34.68 2.90 10.73
C LYS A 425 35.27 1.97 9.68
N VAL A 426 35.15 2.33 8.41
CA VAL A 426 35.86 1.65 7.32
C VAL A 426 37.25 2.25 7.26
N LYS A 427 38.28 1.41 7.19
CA LYS A 427 39.64 1.92 6.93
C LYS A 427 39.60 2.71 5.62
N PRO A 428 40.12 3.94 5.60
CA PRO A 428 40.21 4.68 4.34
C PRO A 428 40.99 3.79 3.37
N MET A 429 40.45 3.56 2.20
CA MET A 429 41.21 2.99 1.09
C MET A 429 42.36 3.96 0.85
N GLU A 430 43.57 3.44 0.76
CA GLU A 430 44.68 4.25 0.28
C GLU A 430 44.29 4.77 -1.06
N PRO A 431 44.40 6.12 -1.30
CA PRO A 431 44.12 6.64 -2.62
C PRO A 431 45.03 5.88 -3.57
N THR A 432 44.43 5.15 -4.50
CA THR A 432 45.15 4.56 -5.62
C THR A 432 45.92 5.70 -6.26
N ARG A 433 47.26 5.67 -6.13
CA ARG A 433 48.15 6.75 -6.58
C ARG A 433 48.13 7.00 -8.08
N ASP A 434 47.35 6.21 -8.80
CA ASP A 434 47.25 6.19 -10.26
C ASP A 434 45.92 6.73 -10.80
N TYR A 435 45.32 7.72 -10.12
CA TYR A 435 44.39 8.59 -10.83
C TYR A 435 45.21 9.50 -11.74
N GLU A 436 45.62 8.97 -12.90
CA GLU A 436 45.96 9.81 -14.02
C GLU A 436 44.82 10.79 -14.22
N SER A 437 45.12 12.06 -14.31
CA SER A 437 44.12 13.10 -14.55
C SER A 437 43.34 12.72 -15.81
N LEU A 438 42.02 12.45 -15.66
CA LEU A 438 41.16 12.12 -16.78
C LEU A 438 41.28 13.17 -17.86
N THR A 439 41.45 12.76 -19.10
CA THR A 439 41.49 13.67 -20.24
C THR A 439 40.10 14.22 -20.53
N ASN A 440 40.02 15.44 -21.09
CA ASN A 440 38.74 16.05 -21.46
C ASN A 440 37.96 15.18 -22.45
N THR A 441 38.65 14.44 -23.31
CA THR A 441 38.05 13.47 -24.26
C THR A 441 37.34 12.32 -23.51
N GLN A 442 37.98 11.73 -22.49
CA GLN A 442 37.39 10.68 -21.68
C GLN A 442 36.17 11.16 -20.92
N ILE A 443 36.22 12.37 -20.36
CA ILE A 443 35.07 13.00 -19.70
C ILE A 443 33.91 13.22 -20.69
N SER A 444 34.22 13.70 -21.93
CA SER A 444 33.18 13.91 -22.94
C SER A 444 32.49 12.62 -23.39
N ILE A 445 33.23 11.51 -23.48
CA ILE A 445 32.68 10.18 -23.78
C ILE A 445 31.77 9.71 -22.62
N GLY A 446 32.21 9.91 -21.37
CA GLY A 446 31.39 9.62 -20.19
C GLY A 446 30.07 10.40 -20.20
N MET A 447 30.10 11.69 -20.54
CA MET A 447 28.89 12.50 -20.66
C MET A 447 27.95 11.96 -21.76
N LYS A 448 28.47 11.63 -22.96
CA LYS A 448 27.69 11.02 -24.04
C LYS A 448 27.00 9.71 -23.61
N ILE A 449 27.67 8.87 -22.81
CA ILE A 449 27.08 7.64 -22.26
C ILE A 449 25.91 7.98 -21.34
N CYS A 450 26.08 8.94 -20.44
CA CYS A 450 25.02 9.36 -19.52
C CYS A 450 23.81 9.96 -20.26
N GLU A 451 24.05 10.75 -21.31
CA GLU A 451 23.01 11.39 -22.10
C GLU A 451 22.27 10.41 -23.02
N SER A 452 22.93 9.33 -23.47
CA SER A 452 22.33 8.33 -24.35
C SER A 452 21.34 7.39 -23.68
N MET A 453 21.34 7.31 -22.35
CA MET A 453 20.52 6.35 -21.59
C MET A 453 19.74 7.00 -20.45
N PRO A 454 18.91 8.02 -20.69
CA PRO A 454 18.08 8.58 -19.64
C PRO A 454 16.96 7.61 -19.24
N ILE A 455 16.77 7.39 -17.95
CA ILE A 455 15.67 6.58 -17.41
C ILE A 455 14.91 7.40 -16.39
N ASN A 456 13.60 7.51 -16.58
CA ASN A 456 12.72 8.04 -15.58
C ASN A 456 12.35 6.93 -14.58
N TYR A 457 12.53 7.18 -13.30
CA TYR A 457 12.20 6.23 -12.25
C TYR A 457 11.10 6.74 -11.34
N TYR A 458 10.08 5.93 -11.17
CA TYR A 458 9.13 6.03 -10.06
C TYR A 458 8.77 4.62 -9.56
N PRO A 459 8.38 4.46 -8.28
CA PRO A 459 8.26 3.14 -7.65
C PRO A 459 7.28 2.16 -8.32
N ALA A 460 6.30 2.67 -9.06
CA ALA A 460 5.31 1.83 -9.76
C ALA A 460 5.81 1.26 -11.10
N LEU A 461 6.92 1.77 -11.62
CA LEU A 461 7.44 1.43 -12.95
C LEU A 461 7.96 -0.01 -13.02
N ILE A 462 8.66 -0.46 -11.99
CA ILE A 462 9.34 -1.76 -11.99
C ILE A 462 8.71 -2.70 -10.97
N LYS A 463 8.14 -3.80 -11.42
CA LYS A 463 7.57 -4.83 -10.56
C LYS A 463 8.67 -5.78 -10.06
N ASN A 464 8.51 -6.27 -8.82
CA ASN A 464 9.43 -7.28 -8.29
C ASN A 464 9.23 -8.63 -9.03
N PRO A 465 10.21 -9.10 -9.84
CA PRO A 465 10.02 -10.24 -10.74
C PRO A 465 9.74 -11.53 -9.96
N LYS A 466 10.41 -11.75 -8.83
CA LYS A 466 10.22 -12.94 -8.00
C LYS A 466 8.81 -13.04 -7.42
N ILE A 467 8.28 -11.92 -6.93
CA ILE A 467 6.93 -11.87 -6.35
C ILE A 467 5.89 -11.99 -7.47
N ASN A 468 6.11 -11.30 -8.58
CA ASN A 468 5.21 -11.34 -9.74
C ASN A 468 5.10 -12.76 -10.32
N ALA A 469 6.24 -13.44 -10.53
CA ALA A 469 6.28 -14.82 -10.99
C ALA A 469 5.55 -15.79 -10.02
N HIS A 470 5.76 -15.61 -8.72
CA HIS A 470 5.10 -16.44 -7.71
C HIS A 470 3.57 -16.30 -7.74
N TRP A 471 3.08 -15.06 -7.83
CA TRP A 471 1.64 -14.82 -7.91
C TRP A 471 1.03 -15.29 -9.24
N ALA A 472 1.72 -15.06 -10.36
CA ALA A 472 1.26 -15.56 -11.66
C ALA A 472 1.15 -17.10 -11.68
N MET A 473 2.12 -17.79 -11.06
CA MET A 473 2.06 -19.25 -10.93
C MET A 473 0.88 -19.70 -10.05
N LEU A 474 0.66 -19.06 -8.89
CA LEU A 474 -0.48 -19.40 -8.02
C LEU A 474 -1.82 -19.15 -8.71
N GLU A 475 -1.90 -18.04 -9.45
CA GLU A 475 -3.10 -17.66 -10.19
C GLU A 475 -3.41 -18.66 -11.33
N SER A 476 -2.40 -19.03 -12.13
CA SER A 476 -2.57 -20.02 -13.19
C SER A 476 -3.00 -21.39 -12.66
N MET A 477 -2.45 -21.81 -11.51
CA MET A 477 -2.87 -23.06 -10.85
C MET A 477 -4.30 -22.99 -10.31
N ALA A 478 -4.71 -21.86 -9.75
CA ALA A 478 -6.01 -21.68 -9.13
C ALA A 478 -7.14 -21.51 -10.16
N LEU A 479 -6.84 -20.90 -11.30
CA LEU A 479 -7.78 -20.69 -12.41
C LEU A 479 -7.71 -21.79 -13.48
N GLU A 480 -6.79 -22.75 -13.34
CA GLU A 480 -6.54 -23.81 -14.32
C GLU A 480 -6.18 -23.25 -15.71
N SER A 481 -5.55 -22.07 -15.73
CA SER A 481 -5.15 -21.35 -16.94
C SER A 481 -3.68 -21.56 -17.27
N GLU A 482 -3.28 -21.23 -18.50
CA GLU A 482 -1.87 -21.23 -18.89
C GLU A 482 -1.08 -20.17 -18.13
N LEU A 483 0.19 -20.47 -17.84
CA LEU A 483 1.08 -19.51 -17.17
C LEU A 483 1.40 -18.37 -18.14
N PRO A 484 1.10 -17.10 -17.80
CA PRO A 484 1.44 -15.98 -18.66
C PRO A 484 2.97 -15.80 -18.75
N ASP A 485 3.45 -15.31 -19.88
CA ASP A 485 4.85 -14.90 -20.02
C ASP A 485 5.13 -13.74 -19.07
N ILE A 486 6.08 -13.94 -18.15
CA ILE A 486 6.45 -12.95 -17.15
C ILE A 486 7.68 -12.22 -17.63
N LEU A 487 7.49 -10.97 -17.99
CA LEU A 487 8.59 -10.07 -18.32
C LEU A 487 9.33 -9.67 -17.04
N ASP A 488 10.65 -9.81 -17.04
CA ASP A 488 11.49 -9.29 -15.97
C ASP A 488 11.96 -7.86 -16.30
N GLU A 489 11.23 -6.88 -15.77
CA GLU A 489 11.49 -5.46 -15.99
C GLU A 489 12.79 -4.98 -15.30
N THR A 490 13.47 -5.84 -14.52
CA THR A 490 14.78 -5.51 -13.92
C THR A 490 15.95 -5.81 -14.86
N LEU A 491 15.69 -6.50 -15.98
CA LEU A 491 16.69 -6.74 -17.00
C LEU A 491 16.77 -5.54 -17.93
N PRO A 492 18.00 -5.15 -18.36
CA PRO A 492 18.14 -4.09 -19.32
C PRO A 492 17.48 -4.47 -20.66
N ALA A 493 16.83 -3.50 -21.29
CA ALA A 493 16.31 -3.66 -22.65
C ALA A 493 17.50 -3.66 -23.63
N ASN A 494 18.07 -4.85 -23.90
CA ASN A 494 19.29 -5.01 -24.69
C ASN A 494 19.21 -4.31 -26.06
N ASP A 495 18.04 -4.36 -26.70
CA ASP A 495 17.84 -3.74 -28.03
C ASP A 495 18.01 -2.22 -28.02
N ILE A 496 17.61 -1.55 -26.93
CA ILE A 496 17.77 -0.10 -26.76
C ILE A 496 19.22 0.22 -26.38
N PHE A 497 19.78 -0.57 -25.45
CA PHE A 497 21.17 -0.43 -25.01
C PHE A 497 22.16 -0.64 -26.16
N ASP A 498 21.98 -1.71 -26.96
CA ASP A 498 22.88 -2.00 -28.08
C ASP A 498 22.84 -0.92 -29.16
N LYS A 499 21.65 -0.37 -29.45
CA LYS A 499 21.54 0.76 -30.40
C LYS A 499 22.24 2.01 -29.88
N SER A 500 22.04 2.37 -28.62
CA SER A 500 22.64 3.57 -28.02
C SER A 500 24.16 3.45 -27.85
N LEU A 501 24.64 2.27 -27.45
CA LEU A 501 26.07 2.02 -27.22
C LEU A 501 26.85 1.78 -28.51
N ASN A 502 26.24 1.21 -29.55
CA ASN A 502 26.95 0.97 -30.83
C ASN A 502 27.44 2.26 -31.48
N THR A 503 26.78 3.39 -31.29
CA THR A 503 27.22 4.70 -31.77
C THR A 503 28.47 5.20 -31.05
N ILE A 504 28.68 4.81 -29.79
CA ILE A 504 29.77 5.30 -28.94
C ILE A 504 30.84 4.20 -28.72
N LYS A 505 30.59 2.98 -29.19
CA LYS A 505 31.43 1.80 -28.94
C LYS A 505 32.89 1.99 -29.39
N ASN A 506 33.09 2.60 -30.54
CA ASN A 506 34.46 2.85 -31.09
C ASN A 506 35.21 3.87 -30.22
N ASP A 507 34.54 4.91 -29.76
CA ASP A 507 35.12 5.93 -28.88
C ASP A 507 35.46 5.33 -27.50
N ILE A 508 34.62 4.46 -26.97
CA ILE A 508 34.87 3.74 -25.69
C ILE A 508 36.09 2.84 -25.83
N HIS A 509 36.19 2.07 -26.92
CA HIS A 509 37.31 1.15 -27.12
C HIS A 509 38.63 1.89 -27.40
N GLY A 510 38.61 3.02 -28.10
CA GLY A 510 39.80 3.77 -28.42
C GLY A 510 40.39 4.55 -27.25
N GLU A 511 39.53 5.22 -26.48
CA GLU A 511 39.96 6.23 -25.49
C GLU A 511 39.84 5.73 -24.02
N LEU A 512 38.82 4.92 -23.67
CA LEU A 512 38.59 4.48 -22.32
C LEU A 512 39.20 3.10 -22.01
N LEU A 513 39.20 2.19 -22.98
CA LEU A 513 39.81 0.89 -22.86
C LEU A 513 41.18 0.92 -23.51
N SER A 514 42.17 1.48 -22.82
CA SER A 514 43.56 1.33 -23.27
C SER A 514 43.92 -0.16 -23.34
N SER A 515 44.74 -0.52 -24.35
CA SER A 515 45.12 -1.90 -24.70
C SER A 515 45.76 -2.74 -23.60
N SER A 516 45.96 -2.21 -22.39
CA SER A 516 46.49 -2.89 -21.20
C SER A 516 45.41 -3.38 -20.22
N CYS A 517 44.16 -3.01 -20.36
CA CYS A 517 43.09 -3.60 -19.57
C CYS A 517 42.70 -4.96 -20.15
N ASN A 518 43.34 -6.02 -19.68
CA ASN A 518 42.81 -7.38 -19.77
C ASN A 518 41.47 -7.39 -19.00
N LEU A 519 40.38 -7.01 -19.66
CA LEU A 519 39.05 -7.28 -19.12
C LEU A 519 39.00 -8.77 -18.78
N PRO A 520 38.70 -9.15 -17.52
CA PRO A 520 38.47 -10.54 -17.21
C PRO A 520 37.41 -11.01 -18.21
N LYS A 521 37.78 -11.99 -19.04
CA LYS A 521 36.82 -12.61 -19.98
C LYS A 521 35.55 -12.86 -19.17
N PRO A 522 34.37 -12.39 -19.62
CA PRO A 522 33.17 -12.60 -18.87
C PRO A 522 33.14 -14.10 -18.59
N ASN A 523 33.28 -14.48 -17.31
CA ASN A 523 33.05 -15.84 -16.91
C ASN A 523 31.78 -16.19 -17.64
N LYS A 524 31.82 -17.19 -18.53
CA LYS A 524 30.60 -17.77 -19.09
C LYS A 524 29.78 -18.14 -17.87
N ARG A 525 29.01 -17.16 -17.37
CA ARG A 525 27.96 -17.45 -16.42
C ARG A 525 27.21 -18.52 -17.15
N THR A 526 27.38 -19.74 -16.70
CA THR A 526 26.51 -20.83 -17.07
C THR A 526 25.16 -20.22 -17.09
N ASN A 527 24.63 -20.03 -18.30
CA ASN A 527 23.27 -19.62 -18.51
C ASN A 527 22.46 -20.52 -17.62
N PHE A 528 22.11 -20.06 -16.42
CA PHE A 528 20.99 -20.63 -15.70
C PHE A 528 19.79 -20.31 -16.59
N GLY A 529 19.74 -21.21 -17.55
CA GLY A 529 18.82 -21.45 -18.59
C GLY A 529 17.66 -20.52 -18.66
N SER A 530 17.61 -19.75 -19.67
CA SER A 530 16.44 -19.66 -20.52
C SER A 530 16.26 -21.02 -21.25
N GLN A 531 16.24 -22.14 -20.55
CA GLN A 531 15.50 -23.28 -21.03
C GLN A 531 14.03 -22.88 -20.88
N ARG A 532 13.44 -22.47 -21.98
CA ARG A 532 12.01 -22.48 -22.20
C ARG A 532 11.55 -23.93 -21.99
N VAL A 533 11.36 -24.30 -20.72
CA VAL A 533 10.70 -25.54 -20.38
C VAL A 533 9.24 -25.29 -20.75
N SER A 534 8.78 -25.98 -21.79
CA SER A 534 7.39 -25.92 -22.20
C SER A 534 6.50 -26.16 -20.98
N GLY A 535 5.37 -25.46 -20.87
CA GLY A 535 4.51 -25.51 -19.69
C GLY A 535 4.08 -26.92 -19.28
N LYS A 536 4.17 -27.90 -20.18
CA LYS A 536 3.91 -29.33 -19.95
C LYS A 536 5.01 -30.03 -19.12
N GLU A 537 6.28 -29.71 -19.31
CA GLU A 537 7.39 -30.30 -18.54
C GLU A 537 7.52 -29.74 -17.12
N ARG A 538 7.12 -28.45 -16.90
CA ARG A 538 7.08 -27.89 -15.55
C ARG A 538 6.00 -28.50 -14.67
N LYS A 539 4.84 -28.89 -15.23
CA LYS A 539 3.79 -29.61 -14.49
C LYS A 539 4.28 -30.96 -13.96
N ARG A 540 5.12 -31.70 -14.69
CA ARG A 540 5.62 -33.02 -14.26
C ARG A 540 6.67 -32.95 -13.13
N LYS A 541 7.54 -31.93 -13.09
CA LYS A 541 8.59 -31.81 -12.05
C LYS A 541 8.08 -31.34 -10.67
N TYR A 542 6.84 -30.90 -10.55
CA TYR A 542 6.26 -30.48 -9.27
C TYR A 542 5.27 -31.49 -8.69
N PHE A 543 4.99 -32.59 -9.42
CA PHE A 543 4.09 -33.68 -8.97
C PHE A 543 4.83 -35.00 -8.71
N GLU A 544 6.13 -35.09 -8.95
CA GLU A 544 7.03 -36.12 -8.43
C GLU A 544 7.82 -35.55 -7.24
#